data_4f6dddd1309731cd65d57262f5c2fd98
#
_entry.id   4f6dddd1309731cd65d57262f5c2fd98
#
_cell.length_a   1.000
_cell.length_b   1.000
_cell.length_c   1.000
_cell.angle_alpha   90.00
_cell.angle_beta   90.00
_cell.angle_gamma   90.00
#
_symmetry.space_group_name_H-M   'P 1'
#
loop_
_entity.id
_entity.type
_entity.pdbx_description
1 polymer ?
#
loop_
_entity_poly.entity_id
_entity_poly.type
_entity_poly.pdbx_seq_one_letter_code
_entity_poly.pdbx_strand_id
1 'polypeptide(L)'
;MPVGKKRVVVFCLTLLFCLSCAVTALASFQRGDDGQEVLSIQKRLVELNYSIKSIDGDFGPETENAVRSFQTDRGLEVDGIVGSATYRALMNKEMPPNRSNSVVRNVLRSAYSVIG
;
A
#
# COMPACT_ATOMS: atom_id res chain seq x y z
N MET A 1 -35.92 -21.32 -18.51
CA MET A 1 -34.72 -22.13 -18.64
C MET A 1 -33.81 -21.92 -17.46
N PRO A 2 -33.53 -22.97 -16.68
CA PRO A 2 -32.69 -22.79 -15.47
C PRO A 2 -31.23 -22.53 -15.76
N VAL A 3 -30.73 -22.69 -16.98
CA VAL A 3 -29.31 -22.52 -17.35
C VAL A 3 -28.89 -21.08 -17.33
N GLY A 4 -29.79 -20.13 -17.63
CA GLY A 4 -29.48 -18.70 -17.63
C GLY A 4 -29.28 -18.12 -16.25
N LYS A 5 -29.96 -18.62 -15.24
CA LYS A 5 -29.86 -18.15 -13.86
C LYS A 5 -28.53 -18.55 -13.22
N LYS A 6 -27.99 -19.72 -13.53
CA LYS A 6 -26.69 -20.18 -13.03
C LYS A 6 -25.53 -19.35 -13.57
N ARG A 7 -25.61 -18.93 -14.82
CA ARG A 7 -24.56 -18.06 -15.43
C ARG A 7 -24.51 -16.67 -14.80
N VAL A 8 -25.66 -16.12 -14.47
CA VAL A 8 -25.75 -14.79 -13.84
C VAL A 8 -25.16 -14.81 -12.42
N VAL A 9 -25.41 -15.87 -11.65
CA VAL A 9 -24.88 -16.02 -10.30
C VAL A 9 -23.35 -16.14 -10.31
N VAL A 10 -22.80 -16.91 -11.25
CA VAL A 10 -21.34 -17.05 -11.40
C VAL A 10 -20.70 -15.72 -11.79
N PHE A 11 -21.37 -14.94 -12.62
CA PHE A 11 -20.89 -13.62 -13.05
C PHE A 11 -20.82 -12.62 -11.89
N CYS A 12 -21.85 -12.62 -11.03
CA CYS A 12 -21.89 -11.77 -9.83
C CYS A 12 -20.79 -12.13 -8.83
N LEU A 13 -20.50 -13.41 -8.66
CA LEU A 13 -19.42 -13.88 -7.77
C LEU A 13 -18.05 -13.45 -8.27
N THR A 14 -17.83 -13.50 -9.58
CA THR A 14 -16.56 -13.06 -10.20
C THR A 14 -16.37 -11.57 -10.05
N LEU A 15 -17.41 -10.77 -10.21
CA LEU A 15 -17.38 -9.32 -10.01
C LEU A 15 -17.08 -8.94 -8.56
N LEU A 16 -17.67 -9.62 -7.59
CA LEU A 16 -17.42 -9.43 -6.16
C LEU A 16 -15.97 -9.71 -5.80
N PHE A 17 -15.37 -10.73 -6.39
CA PHE A 17 -13.96 -11.07 -6.17
C PHE A 17 -13.03 -9.97 -6.72
N CYS A 18 -13.33 -9.43 -7.90
CA CYS A 18 -12.55 -8.32 -8.48
C CYS A 18 -12.61 -7.05 -7.64
N LEU A 19 -13.77 -6.73 -7.07
CA LEU A 19 -13.94 -5.59 -6.17
C LEU A 19 -13.13 -5.74 -4.88
N SER A 20 -13.06 -6.96 -4.35
CA SER A 20 -12.28 -7.29 -3.16
C SER A 20 -10.77 -7.08 -3.40
N CYS A 21 -10.26 -7.45 -4.58
CA CYS A 21 -8.86 -7.22 -4.96
C CYS A 21 -8.53 -5.74 -5.14
N ALA A 22 -9.47 -4.94 -5.64
CA ALA A 22 -9.28 -3.51 -5.85
C ALA A 22 -9.11 -2.74 -4.54
N VAL A 23 -9.80 -3.16 -3.47
CA VAL A 23 -9.70 -2.52 -2.14
C VAL A 23 -8.33 -2.75 -1.50
N THR A 24 -7.73 -3.93 -1.67
CA THR A 24 -6.40 -4.22 -1.13
C THR A 24 -5.29 -3.46 -1.85
N ALA A 25 -5.50 -3.03 -3.09
CA ALA A 25 -4.52 -2.27 -3.87
C ALA A 25 -4.35 -0.82 -3.39
N LEU A 26 -5.27 -0.29 -2.55
CA LEU A 26 -5.21 1.08 -2.03
C LEU A 26 -4.26 1.24 -0.83
N ALA A 27 -3.84 0.14 -0.20
CA ALA A 27 -2.96 0.17 0.98
C ALA A 27 -1.52 -0.16 0.57
N SER A 28 -0.81 0.83 0.04
CA SER A 28 0.59 0.70 -0.34
C SER A 28 1.28 2.06 -0.36
N PHE A 29 2.61 2.05 -0.20
CA PHE A 29 3.45 3.23 -0.35
C PHE A 29 4.40 3.00 -1.50
N GLN A 30 4.47 3.95 -2.42
CA GLN A 30 5.25 3.83 -3.64
C GLN A 30 5.75 5.20 -4.09
N ARG A 31 6.55 5.20 -5.15
CA ARG A 31 7.08 6.43 -5.73
C ARG A 31 5.98 7.44 -6.02
N GLY A 32 6.17 8.66 -5.55
CA GLY A 32 5.19 9.74 -5.64
C GLY A 32 4.40 9.97 -4.36
N ASP A 33 4.44 9.04 -3.41
CA ASP A 33 3.79 9.22 -2.11
C ASP A 33 4.66 10.07 -1.19
N ASP A 34 4.04 10.74 -0.24
CA ASP A 34 4.72 11.56 0.76
C ASP A 34 4.03 11.43 2.12
N GLY A 35 4.70 11.95 3.14
CA GLY A 35 4.12 12.07 4.46
C GLY A 35 4.89 11.36 5.55
N GLN A 36 4.29 11.31 6.73
CA GLN A 36 4.92 10.81 7.95
C GLN A 36 5.22 9.32 7.89
N GLU A 37 4.37 8.55 7.22
CA GLU A 37 4.59 7.10 7.07
C GLU A 37 5.78 6.82 6.15
N VAL A 38 5.91 7.59 5.07
CA VAL A 38 7.07 7.50 4.17
C VAL A 38 8.35 7.84 4.92
N LEU A 39 8.30 8.88 5.75
CA LEU A 39 9.42 9.27 6.60
C LEU A 39 9.83 8.13 7.54
N SER A 40 8.86 7.48 8.16
CA SER A 40 9.10 6.33 9.05
C SER A 40 9.73 5.15 8.28
N ILE A 41 9.25 4.88 7.08
CA ILE A 41 9.80 3.85 6.19
C ILE A 41 11.26 4.16 5.85
N GLN A 42 11.57 5.40 5.49
CA GLN A 42 12.92 5.83 5.16
C GLN A 42 13.87 5.68 6.36
N LYS A 43 13.43 6.10 7.55
CA LYS A 43 14.21 5.97 8.78
C LYS A 43 14.51 4.50 9.08
N ARG A 44 13.51 3.64 8.93
CA ARG A 44 13.68 2.21 9.19
C ARG A 44 14.65 1.56 8.21
N LEU A 45 14.56 1.94 6.92
CA LEU A 45 15.50 1.44 5.90
C LEU A 45 16.93 1.82 6.24
N VAL A 46 17.16 3.06 6.67
CA VAL A 46 18.49 3.53 7.09
C VAL A 46 18.97 2.77 8.32
N GLU A 47 18.11 2.52 9.30
CA GLU A 47 18.44 1.71 10.47
C GLU A 47 18.89 0.31 10.09
N LEU A 48 18.34 -0.25 9.02
CA LEU A 48 18.68 -1.56 8.50
C LEU A 48 19.85 -1.52 7.50
N ASN A 49 20.54 -0.39 7.39
CA ASN A 49 21.72 -0.14 6.55
C ASN A 49 21.45 -0.09 5.04
N TYR A 50 20.24 0.30 4.65
CA TYR A 50 19.94 0.62 3.25
C TYR A 50 20.20 2.09 2.99
N SER A 51 20.86 2.39 1.87
CA SER A 51 21.33 3.76 1.58
C SER A 51 20.18 4.67 1.15
N ILE A 52 19.88 5.67 1.98
CA ILE A 52 19.01 6.80 1.64
C ILE A 52 19.71 8.07 2.12
N LYS A 53 20.04 8.96 1.20
CA LYS A 53 20.73 10.22 1.50
C LYS A 53 19.80 11.27 2.09
N SER A 54 18.56 11.32 1.59
CA SER A 54 17.58 12.31 2.03
C SER A 54 16.39 11.61 2.70
N ILE A 55 16.32 11.72 4.01
CA ILE A 55 15.15 11.28 4.79
C ILE A 55 14.22 12.48 4.89
N ASP A 56 13.38 12.65 3.88
CA ASP A 56 12.57 13.85 3.66
C ASP A 56 11.06 13.58 3.66
N GLY A 57 10.65 12.32 3.79
CA GLY A 57 9.25 11.96 3.74
C GLY A 57 8.67 11.85 2.33
N ASP A 58 9.50 12.02 1.30
CA ASP A 58 9.09 11.87 -0.10
C ASP A 58 9.61 10.55 -0.65
N PHE A 59 8.70 9.72 -1.16
CA PHE A 59 9.06 8.44 -1.76
C PHE A 59 9.56 8.68 -3.18
N GLY A 60 10.86 8.88 -3.31
CA GLY A 60 11.53 9.10 -4.58
C GLY A 60 12.26 7.87 -5.08
N PRO A 61 13.08 8.03 -6.16
CA PRO A 61 13.86 6.93 -6.74
C PRO A 61 14.80 6.25 -5.74
N GLU A 62 15.39 7.01 -4.86
CA GLU A 62 16.33 6.53 -3.85
C GLU A 62 15.63 5.62 -2.83
N THR A 63 14.46 6.03 -2.36
CA THR A 63 13.62 5.23 -1.47
C THR A 63 13.15 3.95 -2.17
N GLU A 64 12.74 4.05 -3.43
CA GLU A 64 12.33 2.89 -4.24
C GLU A 64 13.46 1.87 -4.36
N ASN A 65 14.67 2.32 -4.64
CA ASN A 65 15.83 1.44 -4.75
C ASN A 65 16.16 0.75 -3.42
N ALA A 66 16.05 1.48 -2.32
CA ALA A 66 16.26 0.91 -0.98
C ALA A 66 15.21 -0.15 -0.66
N VAL A 67 13.95 0.11 -1.03
CA VAL A 67 12.86 -0.86 -0.87
C VAL A 67 13.14 -2.13 -1.69
N ARG A 68 13.57 -1.99 -2.94
CA ARG A 68 13.91 -3.12 -3.79
C ARG A 68 15.03 -3.97 -3.19
N SER A 69 16.06 -3.34 -2.66
CA SER A 69 17.17 -4.04 -1.99
C SER A 69 16.68 -4.79 -0.76
N PHE A 70 15.85 -4.17 0.04
CA PHE A 70 15.23 -4.79 1.21
C PHE A 70 14.37 -6.00 0.81
N GLN A 71 13.54 -5.85 -0.22
CA GLN A 71 12.69 -6.93 -0.73
C GLN A 71 13.53 -8.12 -1.21
N THR A 72 14.62 -7.85 -1.92
CA THR A 72 15.55 -8.88 -2.39
C THR A 72 16.15 -9.65 -1.20
N ASP A 73 16.64 -8.94 -0.19
CA ASP A 73 17.28 -9.53 0.98
C ASP A 73 16.31 -10.36 1.82
N ARG A 74 15.04 -10.01 1.82
CA ARG A 74 14.01 -10.72 2.59
C ARG A 74 13.25 -11.76 1.79
N GLY A 75 13.57 -11.95 0.51
CA GLY A 75 12.89 -12.91 -0.34
C GLY A 75 11.45 -12.55 -0.65
N LEU A 76 11.15 -11.25 -0.65
CA LEU A 76 9.82 -10.70 -1.00
C LEU A 76 9.75 -10.42 -2.50
N GLU A 77 8.54 -10.16 -3.00
CA GLU A 77 8.37 -9.69 -4.37
C GLU A 77 9.09 -8.35 -4.56
N VAL A 78 9.99 -8.27 -5.53
CA VAL A 78 10.82 -7.09 -5.78
C VAL A 78 10.12 -6.17 -6.76
N ASP A 79 9.26 -5.30 -6.26
CA ASP A 79 8.47 -4.36 -7.07
C ASP A 79 8.73 -2.89 -6.70
N GLY A 80 9.50 -2.62 -5.65
CA GLY A 80 9.75 -1.26 -5.17
C GLY A 80 8.55 -0.62 -4.48
N ILE A 81 7.51 -1.39 -4.22
CA ILE A 81 6.28 -0.93 -3.58
C ILE A 81 6.21 -1.49 -2.16
N VAL A 82 5.93 -0.64 -1.19
CA VAL A 82 5.74 -1.08 0.19
C VAL A 82 4.27 -1.44 0.37
N GLY A 83 3.91 -2.67 0.00
CA GLY A 83 2.61 -3.26 0.29
C GLY A 83 2.58 -3.83 1.70
N SER A 84 1.48 -4.49 2.07
CA SER A 84 1.29 -5.01 3.42
C SER A 84 2.38 -6.00 3.84
N ALA A 85 2.81 -6.89 2.95
CA ALA A 85 3.86 -7.86 3.23
C ALA A 85 5.21 -7.19 3.48
N THR A 86 5.59 -6.24 2.61
CA THR A 86 6.85 -5.49 2.74
C THR A 86 6.81 -4.61 3.98
N TYR A 87 5.71 -3.93 4.23
CA TYR A 87 5.56 -3.07 5.42
C TYR A 87 5.69 -3.88 6.71
N ARG A 88 5.02 -5.03 6.77
CA ARG A 88 5.09 -5.91 7.95
C ARG A 88 6.50 -6.42 8.20
N ALA A 89 7.21 -6.81 7.16
CA ALA A 89 8.58 -7.26 7.26
C ALA A 89 9.54 -6.14 7.69
N LEU A 90 9.30 -4.92 7.20
CA LEU A 90 10.15 -3.76 7.47
C LEU A 90 9.87 -3.15 8.84
N MET A 91 8.61 -2.91 9.15
CA MET A 91 8.20 -2.17 10.35
C MET A 91 7.81 -3.09 11.51
N ASN A 92 7.64 -4.38 11.26
CA ASN A 92 7.22 -5.39 12.23
C ASN A 92 5.86 -5.07 12.88
N LYS A 93 4.96 -4.46 12.13
CA LYS A 93 3.60 -4.14 12.55
C LYS A 93 2.69 -4.03 11.33
N GLU A 94 1.38 -4.00 11.56
CA GLU A 94 0.40 -3.85 10.48
C GLU A 94 0.52 -2.47 9.82
N MET A 95 0.31 -2.45 8.52
CA MET A 95 0.41 -1.23 7.74
C MET A 95 -0.79 -0.31 7.99
N PRO A 96 -0.54 0.96 8.35
CA PRO A 96 -1.63 1.92 8.45
C PRO A 96 -2.17 2.32 7.07
N PRO A 97 -3.36 2.91 6.99
CA PRO A 97 -3.87 3.40 5.73
C PRO A 97 -2.97 4.50 5.16
N ASN A 98 -2.74 4.46 3.86
CA ASN A 98 -1.92 5.48 3.18
C ASN A 98 -2.70 6.80 3.12
N ARG A 99 -2.26 7.77 3.90
CA ARG A 99 -2.89 9.09 4.01
C ARG A 99 -2.35 10.12 3.02
N SER A 100 -1.33 9.76 2.26
CA SER A 100 -0.82 10.66 1.22
C SER A 100 -1.80 10.79 0.05
N ASN A 101 -2.66 9.79 -0.13
CA ASN A 101 -3.69 9.81 -1.16
C ASN A 101 -4.81 10.78 -0.78
N SER A 102 -4.98 11.83 -1.57
CA SER A 102 -5.97 12.87 -1.32
C SER A 102 -7.42 12.37 -1.33
N VAL A 103 -7.70 11.32 -2.12
CA VAL A 103 -9.04 10.73 -2.21
C VAL A 103 -9.42 10.05 -0.88
N VAL A 104 -8.49 9.29 -0.29
CA VAL A 104 -8.70 8.64 1.00
C VAL A 104 -8.89 9.69 2.10
N ARG A 105 -8.11 10.76 2.05
CA ARG A 105 -8.20 11.86 3.00
C ARG A 105 -9.57 12.54 2.94
N ASN A 106 -10.08 12.77 1.74
CA ASN A 106 -11.39 13.39 1.53
C ASN A 106 -12.54 12.48 1.99
N VAL A 107 -12.46 11.19 1.71
CA VAL A 107 -13.45 10.21 2.15
C VAL A 107 -13.53 10.14 3.67
N LEU A 108 -12.38 10.09 4.35
CA LEU A 108 -12.32 10.07 5.81
C LEU A 108 -12.89 11.36 6.42
N ARG A 109 -12.62 12.51 5.80
CA ARG A 109 -13.14 13.79 6.24
C ARG A 109 -14.67 13.86 6.08
N SER A 110 -15.21 13.35 4.98
CA SER A 110 -16.65 13.29 4.74
C SER A 110 -17.35 12.38 5.74
N ALA A 111 -16.79 11.21 6.03
CA ALA A 111 -17.32 10.29 7.02
C ALA A 111 -17.33 10.91 8.43
N TYR A 112 -16.29 11.66 8.76
CA TYR A 112 -16.19 12.32 10.06
C TYR A 112 -17.21 13.45 10.23
N SER A 113 -17.48 14.21 9.18
CA SER A 113 -18.43 15.31 9.23
C SER A 113 -19.89 14.83 9.32
N VAL A 114 -20.19 13.62 8.84
CA VAL A 114 -21.54 13.02 8.96
C VAL A 114 -21.82 12.54 10.38
N ILE A 115 -20.80 12.09 11.08
CA ILE A 115 -20.91 11.59 12.47
C ILE A 115 -20.92 12.74 13.50
N GLY A 116 -20.32 13.85 13.15
CA GLY A 116 -20.28 15.04 13.99
C GLY A 116 -21.51 15.88 13.82
#